data_3588ec9d2293d4432adf0ee625d05ac9
#
_entry.id   3588ec9d2293d4432adf0ee625d05ac9
#
_cell.length_a   1.000
_cell.length_b   1.000
_cell.length_c   1.000
_cell.angle_alpha   90.00
_cell.angle_beta   90.00
_cell.angle_gamma   90.00
#
_symmetry.space_group_name_H-M   'P 1'
#
loop_
_entity.id
_entity.type
_entity.pdbx_description
1 polymer ?
#
loop_
_entity_poly.entity_id
_entity_poly.type
_entity_poly.pdbx_seq_one_letter_code
_entity_poly.pdbx_strand_id
1 'polypeptide(L)'
;SVSAEFMLTRFLGLGVTVGGQWLIVVEALKAQAICARTYAWRQIQGNAYSKYGAHVDDSTNYQVYNNTNTFESTDTAVNETFGQLLAYEGEPIEAFYYSTSCGHSTDGSVWGADPAGTPYLRAVSIDENAKELSLSSNEEFKAFIQNENSGAYDADAAMFRWQTTTDSTILSEKIGGVGRITGLTVTERGPGGIARTLKVVGTEGSKTFSSQSKIRTILGNPSLVYTRNADDTITGWDTLPSAFIYIENEGTDENQVTKFTIYGGGYGHGAGMSQNGAQGRGKTGK
;
A
#
# COMPACT_ATOMS: atom_id res chain seq x y z
N SER A 1 -1.93 -25.09 19.23
CA SER A 1 -1.41 -23.78 18.81
C SER A 1 -0.40 -23.99 17.70
N VAL A 2 -0.66 -23.46 16.54
CA VAL A 2 0.29 -23.44 15.42
C VAL A 2 1.40 -22.48 15.83
N SER A 3 2.68 -22.88 15.73
CA SER A 3 3.79 -22.00 16.10
C SER A 3 3.88 -20.83 15.12
N ALA A 4 4.32 -19.66 15.59
CA ALA A 4 4.53 -18.47 14.74
C ALA A 4 5.44 -18.79 13.54
N GLU A 5 6.45 -19.64 13.72
CA GLU A 5 7.35 -20.06 12.65
C GLU A 5 6.66 -20.91 11.56
N PHE A 6 5.75 -21.80 11.94
CA PHE A 6 4.97 -22.59 10.97
C PHE A 6 4.03 -21.69 10.14
N MET A 7 3.45 -20.66 10.76
CA MET A 7 2.64 -19.67 10.04
C MET A 7 3.49 -18.85 9.07
N LEU A 8 4.70 -18.46 9.46
CA LEU A 8 5.61 -17.66 8.64
C LEU A 8 6.03 -18.37 7.35
N THR A 9 6.34 -19.66 7.37
CA THR A 9 6.72 -20.40 6.16
C THR A 9 5.59 -20.44 5.14
N ARG A 10 4.35 -20.55 5.59
CA ARG A 10 3.16 -20.54 4.71
C ARG A 10 2.74 -19.13 4.28
N PHE A 11 2.99 -18.15 5.12
CA PHE A 11 2.73 -16.74 4.82
C PHE A 11 3.65 -16.22 3.69
N LEU A 12 4.93 -16.56 3.74
CA LEU A 12 5.92 -16.19 2.72
C LEU A 12 5.69 -16.91 1.37
N GLY A 13 4.90 -17.98 1.35
CA GLY A 13 4.50 -18.69 0.14
C GLY A 13 3.57 -17.90 -0.78
N LEU A 14 3.09 -16.71 -0.38
CA LEU A 14 2.43 -15.75 -1.26
C LEU A 14 3.49 -15.10 -2.18
N GLY A 15 3.99 -15.90 -3.11
CA GLY A 15 5.01 -15.49 -4.03
C GLY A 15 4.57 -14.32 -4.90
N VAL A 16 5.41 -13.32 -4.97
CA VAL A 16 5.33 -12.27 -5.96
C VAL A 16 5.70 -12.89 -7.32
N THR A 17 4.74 -13.08 -8.19
CA THR A 17 4.98 -13.50 -9.58
C THR A 17 5.51 -12.31 -10.38
N VAL A 18 6.77 -12.37 -10.76
CA VAL A 18 7.34 -11.45 -11.75
C VAL A 18 7.59 -12.22 -13.02
N GLY A 19 6.82 -11.91 -14.09
CA GLY A 19 7.06 -12.41 -15.44
C GLY A 19 7.12 -13.94 -15.62
N GLY A 20 6.34 -14.72 -14.85
CA GLY A 20 6.26 -16.17 -14.99
C GLY A 20 7.51 -16.97 -14.59
N GLN A 21 8.56 -16.33 -14.10
CA GLN A 21 9.74 -16.98 -13.51
C GLN A 21 9.92 -16.56 -12.06
N TRP A 22 9.99 -17.55 -11.16
CA TRP A 22 10.20 -17.40 -9.73
C TRP A 22 11.69 -17.14 -9.43
N LEU A 23 12.18 -15.95 -9.70
CA LEU A 23 13.47 -15.49 -9.17
C LEU A 23 13.24 -14.88 -7.79
N ILE A 24 13.05 -15.76 -6.82
CA ILE A 24 12.93 -15.35 -5.41
C ILE A 24 14.34 -15.10 -4.88
N VAL A 25 14.61 -13.87 -4.51
CA VAL A 25 15.85 -13.52 -3.82
C VAL A 25 15.72 -13.91 -2.36
N VAL A 26 16.47 -14.90 -1.92
CA VAL A 26 16.41 -15.44 -0.54
C VAL A 26 16.63 -14.35 0.51
N GLU A 27 17.50 -13.36 0.27
CA GLU A 27 17.72 -12.26 1.19
C GLU A 27 16.48 -11.37 1.38
N ALA A 28 15.69 -11.15 0.32
CA ALA A 28 14.42 -10.44 0.45
C ALA A 28 13.40 -11.24 1.26
N LEU A 29 13.38 -12.58 1.11
CA LEU A 29 12.55 -13.45 1.94
C LEU A 29 12.98 -13.44 3.41
N LYS A 30 14.29 -13.41 3.69
CA LYS A 30 14.83 -13.26 5.05
C LYS A 30 14.37 -11.96 5.68
N ALA A 31 14.49 -10.83 4.97
CA ALA A 31 13.99 -9.54 5.43
C ALA A 31 12.48 -9.60 5.72
N GLN A 32 11.69 -10.22 4.84
CA GLN A 32 10.25 -10.40 5.04
C GLN A 32 9.95 -11.29 6.26
N ALA A 33 10.69 -12.38 6.46
CA ALA A 33 10.52 -13.28 7.61
C ALA A 33 10.77 -12.54 8.94
N ILE A 34 11.83 -11.72 9.00
CA ILE A 34 12.15 -10.91 10.17
C ILE A 34 11.05 -9.87 10.44
N CYS A 35 10.60 -9.14 9.40
CA CYS A 35 9.50 -8.17 9.54
C CYS A 35 8.21 -8.85 10.04
N ALA A 36 7.79 -9.94 9.40
CA ALA A 36 6.55 -10.63 9.75
C ALA A 36 6.60 -11.23 11.16
N ARG A 37 7.74 -11.78 11.57
CA ARG A 37 7.96 -12.29 12.93
C ARG A 37 7.92 -11.18 13.96
N THR A 38 8.56 -10.02 13.67
CA THR A 38 8.55 -8.86 14.56
C THR A 38 7.14 -8.31 14.72
N TYR A 39 6.40 -8.16 13.62
CA TYR A 39 5.01 -7.75 13.65
C TYR A 39 4.15 -8.71 14.48
N ALA A 40 4.25 -10.03 14.22
CA ALA A 40 3.51 -11.04 14.97
C ALA A 40 3.83 -10.99 16.47
N TRP A 41 5.12 -10.84 16.83
CA TRP A 41 5.55 -10.70 18.22
C TRP A 41 4.88 -9.51 18.92
N ARG A 42 4.83 -8.36 18.27
CA ARG A 42 4.13 -7.18 18.81
C ARG A 42 2.65 -7.45 19.02
N GLN A 43 1.97 -8.11 18.09
CA GLN A 43 0.54 -8.45 18.23
C GLN A 43 0.29 -9.45 19.35
N ILE A 44 1.20 -10.40 19.59
CA ILE A 44 1.11 -11.35 20.69
C ILE A 44 1.17 -10.66 22.06
N GLN A 45 1.91 -9.55 22.18
CA GLN A 45 1.95 -8.73 23.40
C GLN A 45 0.65 -7.94 23.63
N GLY A 46 -0.16 -7.75 22.59
CA GLY A 46 -1.47 -7.13 22.68
C GLY A 46 -2.57 -8.13 23.09
N ASN A 47 -3.76 -7.62 23.34
CA ASN A 47 -4.90 -8.40 23.82
C ASN A 47 -6.15 -8.26 22.95
N ALA A 48 -6.00 -7.85 21.69
CA ALA A 48 -7.12 -7.50 20.82
C ALA A 48 -8.18 -8.58 20.67
N TYR A 49 -7.77 -9.86 20.57
CA TYR A 49 -8.65 -11.01 20.39
C TYR A 49 -8.67 -12.00 21.57
N SER A 50 -8.30 -11.55 22.75
CA SER A 50 -8.22 -12.42 23.95
C SER A 50 -9.52 -13.19 24.24
N LYS A 51 -10.68 -12.57 24.00
CA LYS A 51 -11.99 -13.23 24.15
C LYS A 51 -12.21 -14.43 23.21
N TYR A 52 -11.43 -14.54 22.16
CA TYR A 52 -11.47 -15.67 21.21
C TYR A 52 -10.29 -16.64 21.42
N GLY A 53 -9.42 -16.40 22.39
CA GLY A 53 -8.21 -17.18 22.60
C GLY A 53 -7.17 -16.99 21.48
N ALA A 54 -7.22 -15.86 20.75
CA ALA A 54 -6.35 -15.52 19.64
C ALA A 54 -5.66 -14.17 19.86
N HIS A 55 -4.62 -13.89 19.08
CA HIS A 55 -3.91 -12.59 19.09
C HIS A 55 -4.13 -11.81 17.81
N VAL A 56 -4.37 -12.49 16.69
CA VAL A 56 -4.53 -11.93 15.34
C VAL A 56 -5.61 -12.71 14.59
N ASP A 57 -6.12 -12.13 13.50
CA ASP A 57 -6.88 -12.84 12.48
C ASP A 57 -6.03 -13.03 11.20
N ASP A 58 -6.55 -13.77 10.24
CA ASP A 58 -5.90 -14.12 8.97
C ASP A 58 -6.22 -13.16 7.83
N SER A 59 -6.83 -12.02 8.14
CA SER A 59 -7.25 -11.01 7.18
C SER A 59 -6.21 -9.90 6.95
N THR A 60 -6.54 -8.96 6.08
CA THR A 60 -5.75 -7.75 5.83
C THR A 60 -5.68 -6.77 7.02
N ASN A 61 -6.42 -7.02 8.10
CA ASN A 61 -6.29 -6.25 9.34
C ASN A 61 -4.98 -6.53 10.07
N TYR A 62 -4.40 -7.73 9.82
CA TYR A 62 -3.12 -8.18 10.39
C TYR A 62 -2.20 -8.69 9.30
N GLN A 63 -2.08 -10.01 9.15
CA GLN A 63 -1.25 -10.65 8.15
C GLN A 63 -2.10 -11.70 7.41
N VAL A 64 -2.33 -11.49 6.12
CA VAL A 64 -3.12 -12.41 5.30
C VAL A 64 -2.49 -13.79 5.31
N TYR A 65 -3.25 -14.81 5.73
CA TYR A 65 -2.81 -16.19 5.77
C TYR A 65 -3.74 -17.07 4.94
N ASN A 66 -3.28 -17.49 3.76
CA ASN A 66 -4.09 -18.29 2.82
C ASN A 66 -3.85 -19.79 2.93
N ASN A 67 -3.08 -20.25 3.92
CA ASN A 67 -2.73 -21.66 4.12
C ASN A 67 -2.21 -22.36 2.84
N THR A 68 -1.38 -21.65 2.08
CA THR A 68 -0.75 -22.15 0.85
C THR A 68 0.37 -23.16 1.17
N ASN A 69 0.82 -23.91 0.16
CA ASN A 69 1.98 -24.78 0.31
C ASN A 69 3.24 -23.95 0.63
N THR A 70 4.15 -24.54 1.38
CA THR A 70 5.47 -23.98 1.63
C THR A 70 6.39 -24.24 0.43
N PHE A 71 7.45 -23.44 0.31
CA PHE A 71 8.50 -23.59 -0.66
C PHE A 71 9.85 -23.69 0.06
N GLU A 72 10.79 -24.45 -0.48
CA GLU A 72 12.13 -24.61 0.11
C GLU A 72 12.83 -23.27 0.39
N SER A 73 12.68 -22.30 -0.50
CA SER A 73 13.23 -20.96 -0.33
C SER A 73 12.63 -20.21 0.86
N THR A 74 11.32 -20.36 1.11
CA THR A 74 10.66 -19.74 2.26
C THR A 74 11.04 -20.44 3.57
N ASP A 75 11.13 -21.76 3.55
CA ASP A 75 11.57 -22.54 4.71
C ASP A 75 13.02 -22.19 5.07
N THR A 76 13.91 -22.08 4.08
CA THR A 76 15.30 -21.62 4.26
C THR A 76 15.34 -20.24 4.89
N ALA A 77 14.60 -19.27 4.34
CA ALA A 77 14.59 -17.88 4.84
C ALA A 77 14.12 -17.80 6.30
N VAL A 78 13.07 -18.52 6.66
CA VAL A 78 12.56 -18.57 8.04
C VAL A 78 13.54 -19.22 8.98
N ASN A 79 14.13 -20.37 8.60
CA ASN A 79 15.08 -21.12 9.42
C ASN A 79 16.38 -20.34 9.66
N GLU A 80 16.94 -19.71 8.62
CA GLU A 80 18.17 -18.94 8.73
C GLU A 80 18.02 -17.63 9.50
N THR A 81 16.80 -17.14 9.65
CA THR A 81 16.47 -15.95 10.45
C THR A 81 15.77 -16.29 11.77
N PHE A 82 15.80 -17.55 12.18
CA PHE A 82 15.11 -17.99 13.39
C PHE A 82 15.46 -17.11 14.61
N GLY A 83 14.43 -16.67 15.34
CA GLY A 83 14.57 -15.84 16.54
C GLY A 83 14.98 -14.38 16.30
N GLN A 84 15.27 -13.96 15.06
CA GLN A 84 15.64 -12.57 14.77
C GLN A 84 14.41 -11.66 14.73
N LEU A 85 14.51 -10.52 15.41
CA LEU A 85 13.50 -9.46 15.45
C LEU A 85 14.14 -8.11 15.13
N LEU A 86 13.37 -7.20 14.55
CA LEU A 86 13.73 -5.79 14.42
C LEU A 86 13.43 -5.07 15.73
N ALA A 87 14.41 -4.33 16.23
CA ALA A 87 14.27 -3.57 17.48
C ALA A 87 14.75 -2.12 17.30
N TYR A 88 14.14 -1.22 18.05
CA TYR A 88 14.56 0.15 18.23
C TYR A 88 14.66 0.42 19.73
N GLU A 89 15.82 0.92 20.19
CA GLU A 89 16.10 1.16 21.61
C GLU A 89 15.85 -0.08 22.53
N GLY A 90 16.12 -1.27 21.99
CA GLY A 90 15.96 -2.54 22.72
C GLY A 90 14.56 -3.16 22.66
N GLU A 91 13.56 -2.45 22.14
CA GLU A 91 12.19 -2.92 22.03
C GLU A 91 11.81 -3.33 20.60
N PRO A 92 11.07 -4.43 20.39
CA PRO A 92 10.57 -4.81 19.07
C PRO A 92 9.71 -3.71 18.44
N ILE A 93 9.97 -3.40 17.18
CA ILE A 93 9.29 -2.33 16.45
C ILE A 93 7.93 -2.75 15.87
N GLU A 94 7.14 -1.77 15.41
CA GLU A 94 6.01 -2.00 14.50
C GLU A 94 6.57 -2.21 13.08
N ALA A 95 6.90 -3.46 12.76
CA ALA A 95 7.56 -3.83 11.52
C ALA A 95 6.57 -4.00 10.37
N PHE A 96 5.93 -2.91 9.96
CA PHE A 96 4.95 -2.93 8.87
C PHE A 96 5.60 -3.21 7.52
N TYR A 97 4.82 -3.83 6.63
CA TYR A 97 5.19 -4.07 5.24
C TYR A 97 3.94 -4.09 4.34
N TYR A 98 4.15 -3.90 3.07
CA TYR A 98 3.11 -3.83 2.06
C TYR A 98 3.61 -4.35 0.71
N SER A 99 2.71 -4.64 -0.22
CA SER A 99 3.05 -5.35 -1.45
C SER A 99 4.01 -4.57 -2.35
N THR A 100 3.61 -3.37 -2.80
CA THR A 100 4.31 -2.63 -3.85
C THR A 100 4.32 -1.14 -3.53
N SER A 101 5.46 -0.47 -3.68
CA SER A 101 5.54 0.97 -3.55
C SER A 101 5.13 1.69 -4.85
N CYS A 102 4.95 3.00 -4.76
CA CYS A 102 4.90 3.88 -5.92
C CYS A 102 6.27 4.50 -6.26
N GLY A 103 7.37 3.97 -5.69
CA GLY A 103 8.71 4.56 -5.73
C GLY A 103 9.06 5.35 -4.47
N HIS A 104 8.10 5.55 -3.58
CA HIS A 104 8.29 6.18 -2.27
C HIS A 104 7.40 5.52 -1.22
N SER A 105 7.88 5.44 0.03
CA SER A 105 7.08 5.02 1.18
C SER A 105 6.48 6.22 1.91
N THR A 106 5.64 5.96 2.90
CA THR A 106 5.18 6.94 3.89
C THR A 106 5.63 6.54 5.29
N ASP A 107 5.35 7.36 6.28
CA ASP A 107 5.67 7.11 7.69
C ASP A 107 4.47 6.53 8.49
N GLY A 108 4.68 6.31 9.79
CA GLY A 108 3.66 5.77 10.69
C GLY A 108 2.44 6.67 10.89
N SER A 109 2.51 7.95 10.51
CA SER A 109 1.39 8.88 10.58
C SER A 109 0.21 8.53 9.66
N VAL A 110 0.41 7.57 8.74
CA VAL A 110 -0.66 7.04 7.87
C VAL A 110 -1.85 6.47 8.65
N TRP A 111 -1.64 6.06 9.89
CA TRP A 111 -2.69 5.62 10.82
C TRP A 111 -3.02 6.65 11.90
N GLY A 112 -2.53 7.90 11.78
CA GLY A 112 -2.70 8.95 12.77
C GLY A 112 -1.77 8.85 13.97
N ALA A 113 -0.76 7.96 13.92
CA ALA A 113 0.28 7.89 14.95
C ALA A 113 1.19 9.13 14.90
N ASP A 114 1.71 9.53 16.06
CA ASP A 114 2.76 10.56 16.11
C ASP A 114 4.05 9.98 15.52
N PRO A 115 4.63 10.60 14.47
CA PRO A 115 5.90 10.16 13.90
C PRO A 115 7.04 10.12 14.93
N ALA A 116 7.00 10.94 15.97
CA ALA A 116 7.97 10.90 17.05
C ALA A 116 7.92 9.60 17.86
N GLY A 117 6.76 8.96 17.95
CA GLY A 117 6.59 7.65 18.59
C GLY A 117 7.06 6.47 17.75
N THR A 118 7.28 6.68 16.43
CA THR A 118 7.73 5.64 15.50
C THR A 118 8.86 6.13 14.59
N PRO A 119 9.99 6.60 15.15
CA PRO A 119 11.06 7.28 14.38
C PRO A 119 11.75 6.36 13.36
N TYR A 120 11.57 5.04 13.48
CA TYR A 120 12.05 4.03 12.56
C TYR A 120 11.12 3.84 11.33
N LEU A 121 9.86 4.29 11.38
CA LEU A 121 8.93 4.27 10.25
C LEU A 121 9.02 5.59 9.47
N ARG A 122 10.07 5.75 8.72
CA ARG A 122 10.33 6.96 7.93
C ARG A 122 9.84 6.81 6.50
N ALA A 123 9.33 7.90 5.94
CA ALA A 123 9.11 8.00 4.50
C ALA A 123 10.46 8.04 3.77
N VAL A 124 10.68 7.12 2.84
CA VAL A 124 11.93 7.00 2.09
C VAL A 124 11.66 6.72 0.62
N SER A 125 12.58 7.19 -0.23
CA SER A 125 12.60 6.75 -1.64
C SER A 125 12.97 5.26 -1.71
N ILE A 126 12.33 4.54 -2.62
CA ILE A 126 12.64 3.12 -2.94
C ILE A 126 13.68 3.04 -4.08
N ASP A 127 14.14 4.17 -4.56
CA ASP A 127 15.24 4.35 -5.51
C ASP A 127 16.45 4.94 -4.78
N GLU A 128 17.55 4.18 -4.68
CA GLU A 128 18.75 4.65 -3.96
C GLU A 128 19.45 5.83 -4.63
N ASN A 129 19.22 6.03 -5.93
CA ASN A 129 19.80 7.14 -6.69
C ASN A 129 18.85 8.35 -6.74
N ALA A 130 17.64 8.24 -6.21
CA ALA A 130 16.70 9.32 -6.22
C ALA A 130 17.15 10.44 -5.26
N LYS A 131 17.06 11.67 -5.75
CA LYS A 131 17.14 12.84 -4.87
C LYS A 131 15.94 12.85 -3.94
N GLU A 132 16.13 13.40 -2.76
CA GLU A 132 15.01 13.65 -1.86
C GLU A 132 13.96 14.49 -2.58
N LEU A 133 12.73 13.97 -2.64
CA LEU A 133 11.61 14.61 -3.34
C LEU A 133 10.67 15.22 -2.31
N SER A 134 10.34 16.49 -2.48
CA SER A 134 9.12 17.02 -1.89
C SER A 134 7.95 16.51 -2.73
N LEU A 135 7.01 15.83 -2.12
CA LEU A 135 5.78 15.32 -2.76
C LEU A 135 4.55 15.89 -2.05
N SER A 136 4.69 17.11 -1.54
CA SER A 136 3.70 17.76 -0.68
C SER A 136 2.59 18.48 -1.45
N SER A 137 2.84 18.91 -2.69
CA SER A 137 1.84 19.52 -3.56
C SER A 137 1.24 18.53 -4.57
N ASN A 138 0.09 18.90 -5.15
CA ASN A 138 -0.53 18.10 -6.20
C ASN A 138 0.28 18.11 -7.49
N GLU A 139 0.94 19.24 -7.79
CA GLU A 139 1.78 19.41 -8.98
C GLU A 139 3.02 18.54 -8.92
N GLU A 140 3.71 18.53 -7.78
CA GLU A 140 4.88 17.67 -7.55
C GLU A 140 4.48 16.20 -7.61
N PHE A 141 3.38 15.84 -6.94
CA PHE A 141 2.91 14.47 -6.94
C PHE A 141 2.40 14.01 -8.31
N LYS A 142 1.72 14.89 -9.08
CA LYS A 142 1.34 14.62 -10.48
C LYS A 142 2.57 14.25 -11.32
N ALA A 143 3.58 15.10 -11.29
CA ALA A 143 4.81 14.88 -12.05
C ALA A 143 5.50 13.55 -11.64
N PHE A 144 5.49 13.22 -10.35
CA PHE A 144 6.05 11.99 -9.82
C PHE A 144 5.26 10.75 -10.26
N ILE A 145 3.93 10.75 -10.09
CA ILE A 145 3.12 9.55 -10.31
C ILE A 145 2.93 9.24 -11.80
N GLN A 146 3.01 10.25 -12.66
CA GLN A 146 2.93 10.10 -14.11
C GLN A 146 4.30 9.89 -14.77
N ASN A 147 5.39 9.89 -14.00
CA ASN A 147 6.72 9.57 -14.53
C ASN A 147 6.84 8.05 -14.79
N GLU A 148 6.97 7.68 -16.05
CA GLU A 148 7.17 6.29 -16.49
C GLU A 148 8.61 5.80 -16.28
N ASN A 149 9.58 6.70 -16.21
CA ASN A 149 10.99 6.38 -16.05
C ASN A 149 11.39 6.46 -14.57
N SER A 150 11.09 5.44 -13.81
CA SER A 150 11.47 5.34 -12.40
C SER A 150 12.63 4.38 -12.21
N GLY A 151 13.62 4.79 -11.41
CA GLY A 151 14.71 3.92 -10.95
C GLY A 151 14.36 3.11 -9.69
N ALA A 152 13.09 3.09 -9.27
CA ALA A 152 12.67 2.37 -8.09
C ALA A 152 12.87 0.86 -8.25
N TYR A 153 13.27 0.19 -7.18
CA TYR A 153 13.54 -1.24 -7.18
C TYR A 153 12.32 -2.11 -7.53
N ASP A 154 11.12 -1.61 -7.34
CA ASP A 154 9.86 -2.29 -7.68
C ASP A 154 9.13 -1.68 -8.91
N ALA A 155 9.85 -0.93 -9.76
CA ALA A 155 9.28 -0.29 -10.95
C ALA A 155 8.65 -1.29 -11.93
N ASP A 156 9.17 -2.51 -12.01
CA ASP A 156 8.63 -3.58 -12.86
C ASP A 156 7.40 -4.29 -12.28
N ALA A 157 7.04 -4.00 -11.03
CA ALA A 157 5.89 -4.65 -10.41
C ALA A 157 4.57 -4.14 -11.02
N ALA A 158 3.64 -5.05 -11.29
CA ALA A 158 2.38 -4.75 -11.98
C ALA A 158 1.59 -3.60 -11.34
N MET A 159 1.65 -3.45 -10.01
CA MET A 159 0.93 -2.40 -9.27
C MET A 159 1.79 -1.17 -8.98
N PHE A 160 2.99 -1.05 -9.55
CA PHE A 160 3.86 0.11 -9.35
C PHE A 160 3.21 1.41 -9.85
N ARG A 161 2.56 1.33 -11.00
CA ARG A 161 1.68 2.38 -11.56
C ARG A 161 0.34 1.76 -11.93
N TRP A 162 -0.71 2.52 -11.73
CA TRP A 162 -2.04 2.13 -12.18
C TRP A 162 -2.89 3.38 -12.42
N GLN A 163 -3.89 3.24 -13.27
CA GLN A 163 -4.91 4.25 -13.48
C GLN A 163 -6.29 3.63 -13.58
N THR A 164 -7.28 4.41 -13.21
CA THR A 164 -8.69 4.05 -13.36
C THR A 164 -9.54 5.30 -13.60
N THR A 165 -10.68 5.11 -14.23
CA THR A 165 -11.65 6.20 -14.45
C THR A 165 -12.93 5.90 -13.68
N THR A 166 -13.48 6.92 -13.04
CA THR A 166 -14.78 6.90 -12.38
C THR A 166 -15.58 8.12 -12.78
N ASP A 167 -16.84 8.18 -12.39
CA ASP A 167 -17.72 9.31 -12.72
C ASP A 167 -18.62 9.73 -11.54
N SER A 168 -19.29 10.87 -11.74
CA SER A 168 -20.18 11.43 -10.74
C SER A 168 -21.37 10.55 -10.40
N THR A 169 -21.81 9.64 -11.28
CA THR A 169 -22.93 8.73 -11.02
C THR A 169 -22.53 7.72 -9.95
N ILE A 170 -21.43 7.00 -10.18
CA ILE A 170 -20.88 6.00 -9.26
C ILE A 170 -20.56 6.64 -7.90
N LEU A 171 -19.91 7.81 -7.91
CA LEU A 171 -19.47 8.46 -6.68
C LEU A 171 -20.63 9.09 -5.89
N SER A 172 -21.64 9.65 -6.55
CA SER A 172 -22.78 10.30 -5.87
C SER A 172 -23.64 9.28 -5.12
N GLU A 173 -23.79 8.07 -5.65
CA GLU A 173 -24.48 6.98 -4.95
C GLU A 173 -23.78 6.61 -3.64
N LYS A 174 -22.43 6.58 -3.68
CA LYS A 174 -21.59 6.14 -2.56
C LYS A 174 -21.40 7.22 -1.50
N ILE A 175 -21.20 8.48 -1.91
CA ILE A 175 -20.87 9.59 -1.02
C ILE A 175 -22.15 10.24 -0.45
N GLY A 176 -23.18 10.44 -1.25
CA GLY A 176 -24.46 11.04 -0.85
C GLY A 176 -24.35 12.46 -0.28
N GLY A 177 -25.47 13.15 -0.18
CA GLY A 177 -25.61 14.41 0.58
C GLY A 177 -24.73 15.60 0.15
N VAL A 178 -24.30 15.61 -1.12
CA VAL A 178 -23.61 16.76 -1.77
C VAL A 178 -24.20 17.03 -3.16
N GLY A 179 -25.27 16.33 -3.52
CA GLY A 179 -25.79 16.36 -4.88
C GLY A 179 -24.86 15.66 -5.87
N ARG A 180 -24.94 16.03 -7.14
CA ARG A 180 -24.05 15.50 -8.19
C ARG A 180 -22.62 16.01 -7.96
N ILE A 181 -21.66 15.10 -7.94
CA ILE A 181 -20.26 15.43 -7.71
C ILE A 181 -19.68 16.11 -8.96
N THR A 182 -19.04 17.25 -8.74
CA THR A 182 -18.46 18.11 -9.78
C THR A 182 -16.94 18.28 -9.64
N GLY A 183 -16.36 17.85 -8.49
CA GLY A 183 -14.94 17.99 -8.27
C GLY A 183 -14.40 17.12 -7.15
N LEU A 184 -13.20 16.61 -7.39
CA LEU A 184 -12.40 15.85 -6.43
C LEU A 184 -11.01 16.49 -6.31
N THR A 185 -10.55 16.74 -5.10
CA THR A 185 -9.22 17.33 -4.88
C THR A 185 -8.58 16.75 -3.63
N VAL A 186 -7.35 16.26 -3.76
CA VAL A 186 -6.50 15.97 -2.60
C VAL A 186 -6.03 17.31 -2.05
N THR A 187 -6.47 17.66 -0.84
CA THR A 187 -6.17 18.96 -0.21
C THR A 187 -5.01 18.90 0.77
N GLU A 188 -4.64 17.71 1.20
CA GLU A 188 -3.51 17.48 2.09
C GLU A 188 -2.81 16.18 1.73
N ARG A 189 -1.48 16.23 1.68
CA ARG A 189 -0.61 15.07 1.47
C ARG A 189 0.26 14.83 2.70
N GLY A 190 0.47 13.57 3.01
CA GLY A 190 1.45 13.13 4.00
C GLY A 190 2.82 12.87 3.38
N PRO A 191 3.80 12.48 4.19
CA PRO A 191 5.12 12.10 3.73
C PRO A 191 5.08 11.08 2.59
N GLY A 192 5.94 11.28 1.60
CA GLY A 192 5.95 10.46 0.38
C GLY A 192 4.79 10.77 -0.58
N GLY A 193 3.99 11.81 -0.32
CA GLY A 193 2.91 12.25 -1.21
C GLY A 193 1.58 11.51 -1.04
N ILE A 194 1.44 10.66 -0.02
CA ILE A 194 0.18 9.94 0.22
C ILE A 194 -0.98 10.90 0.47
N ALA A 195 -2.16 10.65 -0.12
CA ALA A 195 -3.35 11.47 0.12
C ALA A 195 -3.85 11.28 1.56
N ARG A 196 -3.89 12.36 2.34
CA ARG A 196 -4.41 12.41 3.71
C ARG A 196 -5.82 12.93 3.77
N THR A 197 -6.12 13.91 2.94
CA THR A 197 -7.42 14.59 2.93
C THR A 197 -7.92 14.76 1.49
N LEU A 198 -9.12 14.26 1.24
CA LEU A 198 -9.84 14.39 -0.02
C LEU A 198 -11.04 15.31 0.19
N LYS A 199 -11.12 16.38 -0.59
CA LYS A 199 -12.31 17.23 -0.70
C LYS A 199 -13.13 16.77 -1.91
N VAL A 200 -14.42 16.54 -1.67
CA VAL A 200 -15.44 16.24 -2.69
C VAL A 200 -16.39 17.42 -2.77
N VAL A 201 -16.56 17.96 -3.96
CA VAL A 201 -17.47 19.08 -4.23
C VAL A 201 -18.61 18.56 -5.12
N GLY A 202 -19.82 18.92 -4.78
CA GLY A 202 -21.02 18.63 -5.56
C GLY A 202 -21.92 19.84 -5.70
N THR A 203 -23.03 19.67 -6.42
CA THR A 203 -23.99 20.74 -6.72
C THR A 203 -24.72 21.29 -5.51
N GLU A 204 -24.77 20.56 -4.40
CA GLU A 204 -25.50 20.89 -3.19
C GLU A 204 -24.60 21.08 -1.96
N GLY A 205 -23.28 21.03 -2.15
CA GLY A 205 -22.33 21.22 -1.07
C GLY A 205 -21.00 20.49 -1.26
N SER A 206 -20.26 20.34 -0.16
CA SER A 206 -19.00 19.61 -0.19
C SER A 206 -18.81 18.76 1.06
N LYS A 207 -18.03 17.68 0.93
CA LYS A 207 -17.58 16.81 2.03
C LYS A 207 -16.07 16.66 1.99
N THR A 208 -15.49 16.43 3.16
CA THR A 208 -14.06 16.16 3.30
C THR A 208 -13.88 14.80 3.99
N PHE A 209 -12.99 13.99 3.43
CA PHE A 209 -12.65 12.67 3.96
C PHE A 209 -11.18 12.66 4.34
N SER A 210 -10.89 12.34 5.60
CA SER A 210 -9.55 12.23 6.13
C SER A 210 -9.20 10.78 6.41
N SER A 211 -7.98 10.41 6.25
CA SER A 211 -7.29 9.12 6.30
C SER A 211 -7.25 8.37 4.97
N GLN A 212 -6.12 7.72 4.74
CA GLN A 212 -5.86 6.94 3.53
C GLN A 212 -6.90 5.81 3.32
N SER A 213 -7.32 5.13 4.37
CA SER A 213 -8.28 4.03 4.26
C SER A 213 -9.66 4.51 3.83
N LYS A 214 -10.14 5.64 4.39
CA LYS A 214 -11.42 6.24 3.98
C LYS A 214 -11.38 6.72 2.53
N ILE A 215 -10.29 7.37 2.11
CA ILE A 215 -10.11 7.83 0.74
C ILE A 215 -10.16 6.64 -0.23
N ARG A 216 -9.42 5.56 0.06
CA ARG A 216 -9.44 4.34 -0.74
C ARG A 216 -10.84 3.73 -0.81
N THR A 217 -11.54 3.66 0.31
CA THR A 217 -12.91 3.11 0.38
C THR A 217 -13.90 3.97 -0.42
N ILE A 218 -13.86 5.28 -0.27
CA ILE A 218 -14.81 6.19 -0.93
C ILE A 218 -14.63 6.20 -2.45
N LEU A 219 -13.41 6.18 -2.94
CA LEU A 219 -13.09 6.21 -4.36
C LEU A 219 -13.09 4.82 -5.03
N GLY A 220 -12.95 3.75 -4.26
CA GLY A 220 -12.96 2.38 -4.79
C GLY A 220 -14.36 1.90 -5.12
N ASN A 221 -14.49 1.03 -6.13
CA ASN A 221 -15.72 0.36 -6.53
C ASN A 221 -15.36 -0.90 -7.32
N PRO A 222 -16.02 -2.05 -7.09
CA PRO A 222 -15.72 -3.30 -7.80
C PRO A 222 -15.86 -3.24 -9.32
N SER A 223 -16.63 -2.28 -9.83
CA SER A 223 -16.80 -2.07 -11.27
C SER A 223 -15.67 -1.31 -11.95
N LEU A 224 -14.77 -0.70 -11.16
CA LEU A 224 -13.63 0.03 -11.72
C LEU A 224 -12.66 -0.92 -12.42
N VAL A 225 -12.23 -0.50 -13.60
CA VAL A 225 -11.18 -1.17 -14.37
C VAL A 225 -9.88 -0.43 -14.11
N TYR A 226 -8.90 -1.14 -13.59
CA TYR A 226 -7.56 -0.60 -13.36
C TYR A 226 -6.65 -1.05 -14.50
N THR A 227 -6.06 -0.11 -15.23
CA THR A 227 -4.94 -0.37 -16.14
C THR A 227 -3.67 -0.31 -15.31
N ARG A 228 -2.85 -1.35 -15.38
CA ARG A 228 -1.62 -1.51 -14.59
C ARG A 228 -0.37 -1.28 -15.42
N ASN A 229 0.77 -1.24 -14.74
CA ASN A 229 2.10 -0.98 -15.32
C ASN A 229 2.44 -1.82 -16.55
N ALA A 230 1.90 -3.03 -16.67
CA ALA A 230 2.13 -3.96 -17.79
C ALA A 230 1.05 -3.89 -18.87
N ASP A 231 0.29 -2.80 -18.96
CA ASP A 231 -0.82 -2.61 -19.90
C ASP A 231 -1.95 -3.67 -19.79
N ASP A 232 -1.97 -4.43 -18.70
CA ASP A 232 -3.05 -5.33 -18.39
C ASP A 232 -4.11 -4.67 -17.50
N THR A 233 -5.29 -5.27 -17.41
CA THR A 233 -6.40 -4.73 -16.63
C THR A 233 -6.85 -5.69 -15.55
N ILE A 234 -7.30 -5.14 -14.42
CA ILE A 234 -7.89 -5.88 -13.32
C ILE A 234 -9.12 -5.15 -12.80
N THR A 235 -10.08 -5.90 -12.26
CA THR A 235 -11.33 -5.39 -11.68
C THR A 235 -11.65 -6.09 -10.37
N GLY A 236 -12.76 -5.73 -9.73
CA GLY A 236 -13.31 -6.47 -8.59
C GLY A 236 -12.80 -6.02 -7.23
N TRP A 237 -12.24 -4.82 -7.12
CA TRP A 237 -11.72 -4.31 -5.84
C TRP A 237 -12.67 -3.29 -5.21
N ASP A 238 -13.09 -3.53 -3.99
CA ASP A 238 -13.97 -2.63 -3.23
C ASP A 238 -13.29 -1.30 -2.85
N THR A 239 -11.96 -1.29 -2.79
CA THR A 239 -11.15 -0.13 -2.42
C THR A 239 -10.07 0.14 -3.45
N LEU A 240 -9.61 1.40 -3.57
CA LEU A 240 -8.41 1.69 -4.37
C LEU A 240 -7.21 0.88 -3.86
N PRO A 241 -6.26 0.50 -4.74
CA PRO A 241 -5.06 -0.25 -4.37
C PRO A 241 -4.20 0.45 -3.32
N SER A 242 -4.10 1.77 -3.40
CA SER A 242 -3.37 2.63 -2.46
C SER A 242 -4.01 4.01 -2.37
N ALA A 243 -3.49 4.86 -1.48
CA ALA A 243 -3.82 6.29 -1.43
C ALA A 243 -2.70 7.20 -1.98
N PHE A 244 -1.71 6.64 -2.67
CA PHE A 244 -0.76 7.41 -3.46
C PHE A 244 -1.38 7.75 -4.81
N ILE A 245 -2.22 8.79 -4.82
CA ILE A 245 -3.08 9.13 -5.96
C ILE A 245 -2.98 10.60 -6.35
N TYR A 246 -3.15 10.87 -7.66
CA TYR A 246 -3.49 12.14 -8.23
C TYR A 246 -4.81 12.01 -8.99
N ILE A 247 -5.68 13.00 -8.89
CA ILE A 247 -7.00 12.98 -9.53
C ILE A 247 -7.09 14.10 -10.54
N GLU A 248 -7.41 13.74 -11.76
CA GLU A 248 -7.70 14.67 -12.85
C GLU A 248 -9.20 14.79 -13.03
N ASN A 249 -9.72 16.03 -13.00
CA ASN A 249 -11.12 16.32 -13.21
C ASN A 249 -11.29 16.62 -14.70
N GLU A 250 -11.92 15.72 -15.47
CA GLU A 250 -12.03 15.82 -16.93
C GLU A 250 -13.20 16.70 -17.41
N GLY A 251 -13.98 17.22 -16.44
CA GLY A 251 -15.13 18.04 -16.74
C GLY A 251 -16.45 17.28 -16.83
N THR A 252 -17.51 18.00 -17.17
CA THR A 252 -18.90 17.49 -17.19
C THR A 252 -19.38 17.43 -18.65
N ASP A 253 -19.94 16.30 -19.04
CA ASP A 253 -20.49 16.08 -20.38
C ASP A 253 -21.91 16.66 -20.55
N GLU A 254 -22.49 16.51 -21.75
CA GLU A 254 -23.84 16.96 -22.09
C GLU A 254 -24.94 16.28 -21.25
N ASN A 255 -24.69 15.05 -20.73
CA ASN A 255 -25.60 14.33 -19.84
C ASN A 255 -25.42 14.71 -18.38
N GLN A 256 -24.64 15.75 -18.10
CA GLN A 256 -24.31 16.24 -16.76
C GLN A 256 -23.50 15.21 -15.92
N VAL A 257 -22.78 14.31 -16.57
CA VAL A 257 -21.86 13.36 -15.91
C VAL A 257 -20.45 13.94 -15.89
N THR A 258 -19.90 14.10 -14.69
CA THR A 258 -18.49 14.54 -14.50
C THR A 258 -17.60 13.32 -14.41
N LYS A 259 -16.53 13.29 -15.22
CA LYS A 259 -15.54 12.21 -15.23
C LYS A 259 -14.28 12.58 -14.46
N PHE A 260 -13.67 11.58 -13.87
CA PHE A 260 -12.44 11.69 -13.06
C PHE A 260 -11.49 10.56 -13.43
N THR A 261 -10.28 10.91 -13.82
CA THR A 261 -9.19 9.94 -13.97
C THR A 261 -8.31 9.97 -12.72
N ILE A 262 -8.11 8.79 -12.13
CA ILE A 262 -7.27 8.59 -10.94
C ILE A 262 -6.00 7.90 -11.38
N TYR A 263 -4.88 8.60 -11.29
CA TYR A 263 -3.53 8.06 -11.44
C TYR A 263 -3.02 7.66 -10.08
N GLY A 264 -2.57 6.43 -9.95
CA GLY A 264 -2.08 5.94 -8.67
C GLY A 264 -0.86 5.05 -8.82
N GLY A 265 -0.25 4.74 -7.69
CA GLY A 265 0.87 3.82 -7.64
C GLY A 265 0.95 3.08 -6.32
N GLY A 266 1.53 1.89 -6.40
CA GLY A 266 1.67 1.00 -5.26
C GLY A 266 0.41 0.21 -4.91
N TYR A 267 0.61 -0.77 -4.04
CA TYR A 267 -0.43 -1.63 -3.48
C TYR A 267 -0.19 -1.83 -1.99
N GLY A 268 -1.11 -1.29 -1.18
CA GLY A 268 -1.07 -1.32 0.27
C GLY A 268 -1.01 0.07 0.90
N HIS A 269 -0.67 0.12 2.20
CA HIS A 269 -0.67 1.34 3.01
C HIS A 269 0.60 2.21 2.86
N GLY A 270 1.67 1.66 2.31
CA GLY A 270 2.89 2.39 1.99
C GLY A 270 3.85 2.67 3.13
N ALA A 271 3.59 2.23 4.36
CA ALA A 271 4.50 2.42 5.49
C ALA A 271 5.35 1.17 5.77
N GLY A 272 6.63 1.35 6.07
CA GLY A 272 7.57 0.25 6.30
C GLY A 272 8.14 -0.32 5.01
N MET A 273 8.29 -1.64 4.92
CA MET A 273 8.98 -2.32 3.82
C MET A 273 8.06 -2.62 2.63
N SER A 274 8.45 -2.20 1.41
CA SER A 274 7.86 -2.72 0.16
C SER A 274 8.39 -4.12 -0.12
N GLN A 275 7.50 -5.12 -0.26
CA GLN A 275 7.89 -6.49 -0.57
C GLN A 275 8.53 -6.60 -1.96
N ASN A 276 7.92 -5.98 -2.97
CA ASN A 276 8.48 -5.92 -4.31
C ASN A 276 9.76 -5.07 -4.37
N GLY A 277 9.83 -3.98 -3.59
CA GLY A 277 11.03 -3.17 -3.46
C GLY A 277 12.21 -3.95 -2.86
N ALA A 278 11.98 -4.74 -1.81
CA ALA A 278 12.99 -5.61 -1.22
C ALA A 278 13.47 -6.66 -2.23
N GLN A 279 12.56 -7.27 -3.00
CA GLN A 279 12.92 -8.21 -4.06
C GLN A 279 13.75 -7.55 -5.17
N GLY A 280 13.32 -6.39 -5.66
CA GLY A 280 14.04 -5.66 -6.69
C GLY A 280 15.45 -5.28 -6.24
N ARG A 281 15.59 -4.79 -5.01
CA ARG A 281 16.89 -4.48 -4.42
C ARG A 281 17.78 -5.72 -4.32
N GLY A 282 17.25 -6.83 -3.82
CA GLY A 282 17.99 -8.09 -3.74
C GLY A 282 18.49 -8.60 -5.10
N LYS A 283 17.75 -8.37 -6.21
CA LYS A 283 18.20 -8.69 -7.57
C LYS A 283 19.42 -7.88 -8.00
N THR A 284 19.67 -6.71 -7.42
CA THR A 284 20.86 -5.91 -7.68
C THR A 284 22.09 -6.34 -6.86
N GLY A 285 21.97 -7.38 -6.02
CA GLY A 285 23.04 -7.89 -5.19
C GLY A 285 23.29 -7.06 -3.91
N LYS A 286 22.29 -6.32 -3.46
CA LYS A 286 22.37 -5.40 -2.29
C LYS A 286 21.47 -5.84 -1.16
#